data_9f2f67a99c46cc41e73c00d60b320c77
#
_entry.id   9f2f67a99c46cc41e73c00d60b320c77
#
_cell.length_a   1.000
_cell.length_b   1.000
_cell.length_c   1.000
_cell.angle_alpha   90.00
_cell.angle_beta   90.00
_cell.angle_gamma   90.00
#
_symmetry.space_group_name_H-M   'P 1'
#
loop_
_entity.id
_entity.type
_entity.pdbx_description
1 polymer ?
#
loop_
_entity_poly.entity_id
_entity_poly.type
_entity_poly.pdbx_seq_one_letter_code
_entity_poly.pdbx_strand_id
1 'polypeptide(L)'
;MRAFLVVMDSVGIGGAPDADRFFNGDVPDTGSNTVLNIAKACIEGYANQGRLGPLNLPTLTRLGLGNAIHAASGEMAPNLAMVSGATWAAATEKSLGKDTPSGHWELAGLTVPWDWHYFPNTQPSFPKEVTDAVCRAAHVSGILGDCHASGTEIIQDLGQRHVETGQPICYTSIDSVFQIAAHETHFGLQRLYDLCTVIAPMLHEMKVGRVIARPFVGDHETGWTRTSNRRDFAIEPPRPILTNYLQNAGVHTRAIGKIGDILSMQGIDQCVKGDDETLMTALGDHVDNAPDHSFTFANFVEFDSLYGHRRDVSGYACALEWFDQKIGNVIARLRPDDVMILTADHGNDPTWIGTDHTRERVPVLIAGAKPKDIGVIGFHDVAATIAQFFDVPYHGEGKNIL
;
A
#
# COMPACT_ATOMS: atom_id res chain seq x y z
N MET A 1 4.58 -1.57 27.36
CA MET A 1 5.15 -2.13 26.09
C MET A 1 4.15 -1.94 24.96
N ARG A 2 4.59 -1.33 23.88
CA ARG A 2 3.77 -1.01 22.70
C ARG A 2 4.56 -1.28 21.43
N ALA A 3 3.90 -1.72 20.36
CA ALA A 3 4.52 -1.95 19.06
C ALA A 3 3.90 -1.07 17.98
N PHE A 4 4.73 -0.59 17.08
CA PHE A 4 4.36 0.23 15.94
C PHE A 4 4.92 -0.40 14.66
N LEU A 5 4.07 -0.77 13.72
CA LEU A 5 4.46 -1.20 12.38
C LEU A 5 4.07 -0.08 11.41
N VAL A 6 5.07 0.50 10.77
CA VAL A 6 4.92 1.66 9.89
C VAL A 6 5.37 1.29 8.49
N VAL A 7 4.44 1.30 7.55
CA VAL A 7 4.69 1.00 6.14
C VAL A 7 4.84 2.32 5.38
N MET A 8 6.00 2.49 4.78
CA MET A 8 6.28 3.48 3.74
C MET A 8 5.88 2.86 2.40
N ASP A 9 4.63 3.06 1.98
CA ASP A 9 4.03 2.39 0.81
C ASP A 9 4.95 2.51 -0.42
N SER A 10 5.30 1.39 -1.02
CA SER A 10 6.16 1.30 -2.20
C SER A 10 7.65 1.66 -2.05
N VAL A 11 8.17 1.84 -0.85
CA VAL A 11 9.60 2.17 -0.64
C VAL A 11 10.48 0.91 -0.73
N GLY A 12 10.63 0.36 -1.95
CA GLY A 12 11.47 -0.78 -2.25
C GLY A 12 12.97 -0.47 -2.21
N ILE A 13 13.77 -1.52 -2.07
CA ILE A 13 15.24 -1.47 -2.04
C ILE A 13 15.90 -2.43 -3.03
N GLY A 14 15.14 -2.88 -4.04
CA GLY A 14 15.62 -3.75 -5.12
C GLY A 14 15.90 -5.20 -4.73
N GLY A 15 16.41 -5.95 -5.66
CA GLY A 15 16.97 -7.29 -5.42
C GLY A 15 15.98 -8.41 -5.08
N ALA A 16 14.68 -8.31 -5.41
CA ALA A 16 13.76 -9.45 -5.28
C ALA A 16 14.22 -10.63 -6.16
N PRO A 17 14.30 -11.87 -5.63
CA PRO A 17 14.88 -13.00 -6.36
C PRO A 17 14.10 -13.44 -7.60
N ASP A 18 12.80 -13.09 -7.64
CA ASP A 18 11.83 -13.44 -8.69
C ASP A 18 11.38 -12.23 -9.51
N ALA A 19 12.12 -11.12 -9.46
CA ALA A 19 11.81 -9.89 -10.19
C ALA A 19 11.73 -10.08 -11.72
N ASP A 20 12.40 -11.10 -12.24
CA ASP A 20 12.37 -11.50 -13.67
C ASP A 20 11.00 -12.06 -14.10
N ARG A 21 10.11 -12.39 -13.16
CA ARG A 21 8.77 -12.93 -13.41
C ARG A 21 7.68 -11.86 -13.35
N PHE A 22 8.02 -10.64 -12.97
CA PHE A 22 7.11 -9.50 -12.86
C PHE A 22 7.52 -8.42 -13.86
N PHE A 23 6.54 -7.74 -14.44
CA PHE A 23 6.77 -6.88 -15.58
C PHE A 23 6.08 -5.53 -15.43
N ASN A 24 6.71 -4.50 -16.01
CA ASN A 24 6.10 -3.23 -16.38
C ASN A 24 6.06 -3.16 -17.90
N GLY A 25 4.89 -3.36 -18.51
CA GLY A 25 4.77 -3.63 -19.94
C GLY A 25 5.52 -4.92 -20.31
N ASP A 26 6.47 -4.82 -21.23
CA ASP A 26 7.31 -5.96 -21.68
C ASP A 26 8.67 -6.01 -20.95
N VAL A 27 8.93 -5.13 -20.01
CA VAL A 27 10.21 -5.05 -19.30
C VAL A 27 10.09 -5.71 -17.93
N PRO A 28 10.92 -6.73 -17.62
CA PRO A 28 10.93 -7.35 -16.31
C PRO A 28 11.44 -6.37 -15.24
N ASP A 29 10.96 -6.54 -14.01
CA ASP A 29 11.33 -5.66 -12.89
C ASP A 29 12.77 -5.88 -12.39
N THR A 30 13.54 -6.75 -13.05
CA THR A 30 14.94 -7.01 -12.74
C THR A 30 15.77 -5.75 -12.87
N GLY A 31 16.35 -5.30 -11.75
CA GLY A 31 17.17 -4.08 -11.69
C GLY A 31 16.42 -2.86 -11.20
N SER A 32 15.09 -2.93 -10.98
CA SER A 32 14.39 -1.89 -10.23
C SER A 32 14.96 -1.78 -8.82
N ASN A 33 15.06 -0.56 -8.29
CA ASN A 33 15.53 -0.28 -6.94
C ASN A 33 15.11 1.12 -6.53
N THR A 34 13.94 1.22 -5.95
CA THR A 34 13.25 2.49 -5.67
C THR A 34 14.16 3.49 -4.96
N VAL A 35 14.67 3.15 -3.78
CA VAL A 35 15.47 4.11 -2.98
C VAL A 35 16.84 4.38 -3.61
N LEU A 36 17.51 3.34 -4.10
CA LEU A 36 18.85 3.48 -4.72
C LEU A 36 18.80 4.37 -5.98
N ASN A 37 17.81 4.13 -6.85
CA ASN A 37 17.70 4.87 -8.10
C ASN A 37 17.27 6.32 -7.87
N ILE A 38 16.41 6.58 -6.89
CA ILE A 38 16.12 7.95 -6.42
C ILE A 38 17.40 8.62 -5.90
N ALA A 39 18.22 7.93 -5.09
CA ALA A 39 19.46 8.48 -4.57
C ALA A 39 20.47 8.78 -5.68
N LYS A 40 20.58 7.93 -6.71
CA LYS A 40 21.39 8.18 -7.92
C LYS A 40 20.87 9.40 -8.67
N ALA A 41 19.57 9.48 -8.95
CA ALA A 41 18.94 10.60 -9.63
C ALA A 41 19.14 11.95 -8.90
N CYS A 42 19.13 11.94 -7.56
CA CYS A 42 19.42 13.13 -6.76
C CYS A 42 20.85 13.66 -6.98
N ILE A 43 21.86 12.78 -7.02
CA ILE A 43 23.26 13.18 -7.27
C ILE A 43 23.46 13.63 -8.72
N GLU A 44 22.81 12.98 -9.67
CA GLU A 44 22.88 13.30 -11.09
C GLU A 44 22.09 14.54 -11.49
N GLY A 45 21.31 15.10 -10.56
CA GLY A 45 20.55 16.33 -10.79
C GLY A 45 19.19 16.13 -11.46
N TYR A 46 18.72 14.90 -11.59
CA TYR A 46 17.41 14.58 -12.19
C TYR A 46 16.24 14.68 -11.20
N ALA A 47 16.52 14.91 -9.91
CA ALA A 47 15.52 15.02 -8.85
C ALA A 47 15.61 16.39 -8.14
N ASN A 48 15.63 17.49 -8.89
CA ASN A 48 15.86 18.84 -8.36
C ASN A 48 14.60 19.73 -8.34
N GLN A 49 13.41 19.18 -8.57
CA GLN A 49 12.17 19.97 -8.45
C GLN A 49 11.73 20.00 -6.98
N GLY A 50 11.78 21.20 -6.37
CA GLY A 50 11.42 21.40 -4.97
C GLY A 50 12.49 21.01 -3.94
N ARG A 51 13.64 20.46 -4.37
CA ARG A 51 14.79 20.08 -3.55
C ARG A 51 16.11 20.22 -4.32
N LEU A 52 17.24 20.14 -3.64
CA LEU A 52 18.57 20.19 -4.28
C LEU A 52 19.56 19.25 -3.55
N GLY A 53 20.52 18.73 -4.32
CA GLY A 53 21.64 17.95 -3.80
C GLY A 53 21.31 16.47 -3.54
N PRO A 54 22.21 15.74 -2.88
CA PRO A 54 22.04 14.32 -2.57
C PRO A 54 20.78 14.04 -1.75
N LEU A 55 20.22 12.83 -1.88
CA LEU A 55 19.11 12.38 -1.02
C LEU A 55 19.58 12.36 0.45
N ASN A 56 18.82 13.03 1.34
CA ASN A 56 19.22 13.22 2.73
C ASN A 56 18.23 12.55 3.70
N LEU A 57 18.58 11.35 4.18
CA LEU A 57 17.75 10.52 5.06
C LEU A 57 18.52 10.14 6.35
N PRO A 58 18.86 11.11 7.23
CA PRO A 58 19.71 10.84 8.38
C PRO A 58 19.09 9.87 9.39
N THR A 59 17.77 9.88 9.56
CA THR A 59 17.08 8.98 10.50
C THR A 59 17.09 7.55 9.96
N LEU A 60 16.64 7.33 8.74
CA LEU A 60 16.59 6.01 8.12
C LEU A 60 17.99 5.42 7.91
N THR A 61 18.97 6.27 7.58
CA THR A 61 20.39 5.87 7.50
C THR A 61 20.88 5.36 8.85
N ARG A 62 20.63 6.11 9.93
CA ARG A 62 21.00 5.68 11.30
C ARG A 62 20.32 4.37 11.71
N LEU A 63 19.14 4.09 11.22
CA LEU A 63 18.42 2.82 11.44
C LEU A 63 18.89 1.67 10.55
N GLY A 64 19.83 1.90 9.61
CA GLY A 64 20.42 0.86 8.79
C GLY A 64 19.86 0.73 7.37
N LEU A 65 19.22 1.78 6.82
CA LEU A 65 18.68 1.74 5.44
C LEU A 65 19.77 1.40 4.41
N GLY A 66 20.95 2.02 4.51
CA GLY A 66 22.08 1.70 3.61
C GLY A 66 22.54 0.24 3.70
N ASN A 67 22.49 -0.34 4.90
CA ASN A 67 22.78 -1.76 5.13
C ASN A 67 21.73 -2.66 4.47
N ALA A 68 20.43 -2.33 4.62
CA ALA A 68 19.35 -3.08 4.04
C ALA A 68 19.38 -3.05 2.49
N ILE A 69 19.65 -1.88 1.88
CA ILE A 69 19.84 -1.74 0.44
C ILE A 69 21.02 -2.61 -0.05
N HIS A 70 22.15 -2.56 0.65
CA HIS A 70 23.30 -3.39 0.28
C HIS A 70 23.01 -4.89 0.41
N ALA A 71 22.32 -5.31 1.45
CA ALA A 71 21.92 -6.71 1.63
C ALA A 71 20.91 -7.18 0.57
N ALA A 72 20.04 -6.30 0.10
CA ALA A 72 19.04 -6.60 -0.92
C ALA A 72 19.65 -6.70 -2.33
N SER A 73 20.48 -5.73 -2.71
CA SER A 73 20.92 -5.53 -4.10
C SER A 73 22.43 -5.73 -4.33
N GLY A 74 23.24 -5.76 -3.28
CA GLY A 74 24.71 -5.74 -3.38
C GLY A 74 25.30 -4.37 -3.70
N GLU A 75 24.47 -3.34 -3.89
CA GLU A 75 24.90 -2.00 -4.26
C GLU A 75 24.94 -1.04 -3.06
N MET A 76 25.75 0.00 -3.18
CA MET A 76 25.83 1.08 -2.19
C MET A 76 25.02 2.29 -2.67
N ALA A 77 24.04 2.71 -1.90
CA ALA A 77 23.26 3.90 -2.23
C ALA A 77 24.05 5.19 -1.92
N PRO A 78 24.13 6.12 -2.86
CA PRO A 78 24.80 7.39 -2.63
C PRO A 78 24.20 8.14 -1.43
N ASN A 79 25.07 8.67 -0.59
CA ASN A 79 24.72 9.43 0.63
C ASN A 79 23.91 8.65 1.70
N LEU A 80 23.70 7.34 1.54
CA LEU A 80 23.09 6.46 2.51
C LEU A 80 24.09 5.44 3.02
N ALA A 81 24.91 5.85 3.97
CA ALA A 81 26.02 5.06 4.48
C ALA A 81 25.55 3.79 5.20
N MET A 82 26.32 2.73 5.12
CA MET A 82 26.19 1.59 6.03
C MET A 82 26.62 1.99 7.44
N VAL A 83 25.87 1.56 8.44
CA VAL A 83 26.12 1.90 9.85
C VAL A 83 26.28 0.64 10.70
N SER A 84 27.02 0.76 11.79
CA SER A 84 27.05 -0.23 12.85
C SER A 84 26.11 0.17 13.97
N GLY A 85 25.58 -0.81 14.70
CA GLY A 85 24.76 -0.54 15.88
C GLY A 85 23.29 -0.26 15.60
N ALA A 86 22.82 -0.51 14.38
CA ALA A 86 21.40 -0.54 14.01
C ALA A 86 20.82 -1.96 14.13
N THR A 87 19.49 -2.06 14.12
CA THR A 87 18.76 -3.32 13.96
C THR A 87 17.99 -3.26 12.67
N TRP A 88 18.39 -4.06 11.68
CA TRP A 88 17.88 -3.96 10.32
C TRP A 88 17.82 -5.33 9.61
N ALA A 89 16.95 -5.41 8.61
CA ALA A 89 16.88 -6.50 7.65
C ALA A 89 16.45 -5.98 6.28
N ALA A 90 16.62 -6.82 5.25
CA ALA A 90 15.95 -6.72 3.97
C ALA A 90 14.90 -7.84 3.88
N ALA A 91 13.65 -7.52 3.60
CA ALA A 91 12.60 -8.52 3.54
C ALA A 91 12.23 -8.88 2.10
N THR A 92 11.96 -10.17 1.86
CA THR A 92 11.51 -10.71 0.57
C THR A 92 10.05 -11.12 0.68
N GLU A 93 9.21 -10.64 -0.22
CA GLU A 93 7.83 -11.08 -0.34
C GLU A 93 7.76 -12.46 -1.00
N LYS A 94 6.90 -13.32 -0.48
CA LYS A 94 6.64 -14.69 -0.96
C LYS A 94 5.35 -14.78 -1.80
N SER A 95 4.38 -13.91 -1.51
CA SER A 95 3.13 -13.80 -2.26
C SER A 95 3.43 -13.50 -3.73
N LEU A 96 2.60 -14.04 -4.66
CA LEU A 96 2.78 -13.87 -6.11
C LEU A 96 2.18 -12.56 -6.62
N GLY A 97 2.20 -11.50 -5.83
CA GLY A 97 1.79 -10.14 -6.18
C GLY A 97 2.94 -9.18 -6.06
N LYS A 98 2.74 -7.97 -6.54
CA LYS A 98 3.58 -6.78 -6.26
C LYS A 98 2.69 -5.59 -5.92
N ASP A 99 1.59 -5.88 -5.26
CA ASP A 99 0.51 -4.94 -4.96
C ASP A 99 0.33 -4.77 -3.45
N THR A 100 -0.28 -3.65 -3.07
CA THR A 100 -0.50 -3.26 -1.67
C THR A 100 -1.20 -4.36 -0.84
N PRO A 101 -2.28 -5.04 -1.30
CA PRO A 101 -2.88 -6.13 -0.54
C PRO A 101 -1.92 -7.29 -0.26
N SER A 102 -1.15 -7.74 -1.26
CA SER A 102 -0.20 -8.85 -1.12
C SER A 102 0.86 -8.56 -0.08
N GLY A 103 1.53 -7.42 -0.18
CA GLY A 103 2.57 -7.02 0.77
C GLY A 103 2.04 -6.85 2.19
N HIS A 104 0.91 -6.14 2.37
CA HIS A 104 0.34 -5.90 3.69
C HIS A 104 -0.20 -7.17 4.36
N TRP A 105 -0.83 -8.08 3.61
CA TRP A 105 -1.28 -9.36 4.18
C TRP A 105 -0.11 -10.20 4.64
N GLU A 106 0.98 -10.19 3.86
CA GLU A 106 2.17 -10.95 4.24
C GLU A 106 2.91 -10.32 5.42
N LEU A 107 2.97 -8.99 5.51
CA LEU A 107 3.43 -8.27 6.71
C LEU A 107 2.55 -8.57 7.94
N ALA A 108 1.27 -8.88 7.73
CA ALA A 108 0.35 -9.34 8.76
C ALA A 108 0.37 -10.87 8.97
N GLY A 109 1.32 -11.59 8.34
CA GLY A 109 1.58 -13.01 8.54
C GLY A 109 0.76 -13.97 7.68
N LEU A 110 0.22 -13.48 6.58
CA LEU A 110 -0.56 -14.28 5.64
C LEU A 110 -0.01 -14.14 4.21
N THR A 111 0.76 -15.12 3.75
CA THR A 111 1.05 -15.26 2.33
C THR A 111 -0.25 -15.45 1.57
N VAL A 112 -0.47 -14.66 0.50
CA VAL A 112 -1.67 -14.76 -0.33
C VAL A 112 -1.71 -16.13 -1.00
N PRO A 113 -2.75 -16.95 -0.76
CA PRO A 113 -2.76 -18.35 -1.19
C PRO A 113 -3.29 -18.56 -2.62
N TRP A 114 -3.41 -17.49 -3.42
CA TRP A 114 -3.90 -17.51 -4.80
C TRP A 114 -3.23 -16.46 -5.65
N ASP A 115 -3.36 -16.61 -6.98
CA ASP A 115 -3.05 -15.54 -7.92
C ASP A 115 -4.22 -14.56 -8.00
N TRP A 116 -3.93 -13.25 -7.95
CA TRP A 116 -4.96 -12.24 -8.17
C TRP A 116 -5.48 -12.29 -9.60
N HIS A 117 -6.77 -12.04 -9.75
CA HIS A 117 -7.38 -11.91 -11.08
C HIS A 117 -7.20 -10.48 -11.61
N TYR A 118 -6.58 -10.37 -12.76
CA TYR A 118 -6.43 -9.12 -13.52
C TYR A 118 -7.29 -9.18 -14.77
N PHE A 119 -8.12 -8.17 -14.98
CA PHE A 119 -8.90 -8.09 -16.21
C PHE A 119 -7.98 -7.73 -17.39
N PRO A 120 -8.22 -8.30 -18.59
CA PRO A 120 -7.38 -8.04 -19.76
C PRO A 120 -7.54 -6.59 -20.23
N ASN A 121 -6.45 -6.02 -20.75
CA ASN A 121 -6.48 -4.69 -21.38
C ASN A 121 -7.06 -4.78 -22.81
N THR A 122 -8.33 -5.11 -22.87
CA THR A 122 -9.16 -5.23 -24.10
C THR A 122 -10.45 -4.45 -23.90
N GLN A 123 -11.25 -4.35 -24.96
CA GLN A 123 -12.61 -3.83 -24.88
C GLN A 123 -13.54 -4.73 -25.69
N PRO A 124 -14.43 -5.48 -25.00
CA PRO A 124 -14.72 -5.49 -23.56
C PRO A 124 -13.58 -6.10 -22.72
N SER A 125 -13.40 -5.59 -21.48
CA SER A 125 -12.47 -6.13 -20.48
C SER A 125 -13.11 -7.17 -19.58
N PHE A 126 -14.41 -7.04 -19.32
CA PHE A 126 -15.10 -7.87 -18.33
C PHE A 126 -15.81 -9.06 -18.96
N PRO A 127 -15.79 -10.22 -18.29
CA PRO A 127 -16.62 -11.36 -18.68
C PRO A 127 -18.10 -10.97 -18.69
N LYS A 128 -18.86 -11.57 -19.63
CA LYS A 128 -20.29 -11.28 -19.77
C LYS A 128 -21.08 -11.56 -18.49
N GLU A 129 -20.69 -12.55 -17.72
CA GLU A 129 -21.32 -12.89 -16.44
C GLU A 129 -21.25 -11.74 -15.43
N VAL A 130 -20.12 -11.02 -15.41
CA VAL A 130 -19.88 -9.85 -14.53
C VAL A 130 -20.77 -8.69 -14.98
N THR A 131 -20.75 -8.37 -16.28
CA THR A 131 -21.56 -7.26 -16.81
C THR A 131 -23.07 -7.51 -16.66
N ASP A 132 -23.53 -8.76 -16.90
CA ASP A 132 -24.92 -9.17 -16.68
C ASP A 132 -25.31 -9.09 -15.19
N ALA A 133 -24.39 -9.43 -14.28
CA ALA A 133 -24.63 -9.31 -12.83
C ALA A 133 -24.79 -7.84 -12.39
N VAL A 134 -23.92 -6.95 -12.90
CA VAL A 134 -24.04 -5.51 -12.67
C VAL A 134 -25.39 -4.98 -13.18
N CYS A 135 -25.75 -5.33 -14.41
CA CYS A 135 -27.01 -4.91 -15.02
C CYS A 135 -28.24 -5.35 -14.19
N ARG A 136 -28.25 -6.61 -13.74
CA ARG A 136 -29.34 -7.14 -12.88
C ARG A 136 -29.40 -6.40 -11.54
N ALA A 137 -28.24 -6.24 -10.87
CA ALA A 137 -28.18 -5.62 -9.55
C ALA A 137 -28.52 -4.12 -9.59
N ALA A 138 -28.11 -3.43 -10.64
CA ALA A 138 -28.41 -2.01 -10.84
C ALA A 138 -29.77 -1.75 -11.51
N HIS A 139 -30.50 -2.80 -11.98
CA HIS A 139 -31.74 -2.67 -12.76
C HIS A 139 -31.60 -1.76 -14.00
N VAL A 140 -30.55 -1.98 -14.78
CA VAL A 140 -30.22 -1.23 -16.00
C VAL A 140 -30.03 -2.15 -17.20
N SER A 141 -30.13 -1.59 -18.41
CA SER A 141 -30.02 -2.36 -19.65
C SER A 141 -28.58 -2.64 -20.10
N GLY A 142 -27.59 -1.99 -19.47
CA GLY A 142 -26.17 -2.12 -19.83
C GLY A 142 -25.28 -1.37 -18.87
N ILE A 143 -23.98 -1.45 -19.10
CA ILE A 143 -22.95 -0.66 -18.42
C ILE A 143 -22.25 0.26 -19.41
N LEU A 144 -21.53 1.26 -18.92
CA LEU A 144 -20.64 2.11 -19.71
C LEU A 144 -19.18 1.78 -19.37
N GLY A 145 -18.26 2.09 -20.26
CA GLY A 145 -16.83 1.81 -20.11
C GLY A 145 -16.43 0.44 -20.57
N ASP A 146 -16.37 -0.54 -19.67
CA ASP A 146 -15.93 -1.93 -19.92
C ASP A 146 -14.53 -1.98 -20.53
N CYS A 147 -13.58 -1.24 -19.88
CA CYS A 147 -12.21 -1.07 -20.37
C CYS A 147 -11.25 -0.73 -19.25
N HIS A 148 -9.94 -0.76 -19.56
CA HIS A 148 -8.92 -0.11 -18.73
C HIS A 148 -8.99 1.41 -18.91
N ALA A 149 -9.02 2.16 -17.82
CA ALA A 149 -9.06 3.62 -17.89
C ALA A 149 -8.54 4.31 -16.62
N SER A 150 -8.09 5.56 -16.79
CA SER A 150 -7.98 6.51 -15.71
C SER A 150 -9.37 6.90 -15.20
N GLY A 151 -9.60 6.75 -13.89
CA GLY A 151 -10.92 7.05 -13.32
C GLY A 151 -11.31 8.53 -13.42
N THR A 152 -10.36 9.44 -13.64
CA THR A 152 -10.66 10.85 -13.88
C THR A 152 -11.12 11.07 -15.31
N GLU A 153 -10.40 10.51 -16.28
CA GLU A 153 -10.71 10.67 -17.71
C GLU A 153 -12.02 10.01 -18.08
N ILE A 154 -12.22 8.74 -17.69
CA ILE A 154 -13.45 8.01 -18.06
C ILE A 154 -14.73 8.64 -17.52
N ILE A 155 -14.65 9.31 -16.35
CA ILE A 155 -15.78 10.06 -15.79
C ILE A 155 -16.05 11.33 -16.63
N GLN A 156 -15.02 12.02 -17.13
CA GLN A 156 -15.21 13.15 -18.04
C GLN A 156 -15.85 12.70 -19.35
N ASP A 157 -15.40 11.59 -19.91
CA ASP A 157 -15.86 11.08 -21.20
C ASP A 157 -17.30 10.52 -21.16
N LEU A 158 -17.66 9.84 -20.07
CA LEU A 158 -18.90 9.09 -19.97
C LEU A 158 -19.92 9.64 -18.97
N GLY A 159 -19.58 10.68 -18.21
CA GLY A 159 -20.43 11.26 -17.17
C GLY A 159 -21.79 11.72 -17.68
N GLN A 160 -21.84 12.41 -18.82
CA GLN A 160 -23.08 12.85 -19.45
C GLN A 160 -23.97 11.67 -19.84
N ARG A 161 -23.38 10.66 -20.50
CA ARG A 161 -24.11 9.46 -20.90
C ARG A 161 -24.59 8.64 -19.71
N HIS A 162 -23.82 8.62 -18.63
CA HIS A 162 -24.25 8.02 -17.38
C HIS A 162 -25.50 8.68 -16.80
N VAL A 163 -25.54 10.01 -16.75
CA VAL A 163 -26.69 10.77 -16.25
C VAL A 163 -27.94 10.54 -17.11
N GLU A 164 -27.78 10.53 -18.44
CA GLU A 164 -28.88 10.31 -19.41
C GLU A 164 -29.45 8.89 -19.37
N THR A 165 -28.60 7.88 -19.20
CA THR A 165 -29.03 6.48 -19.32
C THR A 165 -29.23 5.78 -17.98
N GLY A 166 -28.67 6.32 -16.89
CA GLY A 166 -28.61 5.66 -15.58
C GLY A 166 -27.71 4.43 -15.53
N GLN A 167 -26.94 4.16 -16.60
CA GLN A 167 -26.01 3.03 -16.66
C GLN A 167 -24.72 3.36 -15.89
N PRO A 168 -24.25 2.51 -14.95
CA PRO A 168 -23.01 2.76 -14.21
C PRO A 168 -21.79 2.67 -15.14
N ILE A 169 -20.76 3.46 -14.85
CA ILE A 169 -19.48 3.42 -15.56
C ILE A 169 -18.60 2.37 -14.88
N CYS A 170 -18.38 1.23 -15.53
CA CYS A 170 -17.54 0.15 -15.03
C CYS A 170 -16.20 0.13 -15.76
N TYR A 171 -15.11 0.13 -15.01
CA TYR A 171 -13.76 0.13 -15.59
C TYR A 171 -12.77 -0.54 -14.62
N THR A 172 -11.61 -0.86 -15.14
CA THR A 172 -10.48 -1.41 -14.37
C THR A 172 -9.22 -0.60 -14.61
N SER A 173 -8.18 -0.94 -13.90
CA SER A 173 -6.82 -0.42 -14.06
C SER A 173 -5.82 -1.59 -14.06
N ILE A 174 -4.55 -1.29 -13.88
CA ILE A 174 -3.49 -2.29 -13.83
C ILE A 174 -3.59 -3.21 -12.60
N ASP A 175 -4.20 -2.73 -11.52
CA ASP A 175 -4.43 -3.51 -10.30
C ASP A 175 -5.55 -4.53 -10.46
N SER A 176 -5.62 -5.49 -9.51
CA SER A 176 -6.74 -6.41 -9.37
C SER A 176 -7.98 -5.71 -8.80
N VAL A 177 -8.65 -4.90 -9.61
CA VAL A 177 -9.77 -4.06 -9.19
C VAL A 177 -10.91 -4.06 -10.19
N PHE A 178 -12.15 -3.93 -9.69
CA PHE A 178 -13.34 -3.59 -10.47
C PHE A 178 -13.93 -2.29 -9.93
N GLN A 179 -13.98 -1.25 -10.74
CA GLN A 179 -14.37 0.07 -10.32
C GLN A 179 -15.72 0.46 -10.94
N ILE A 180 -16.61 1.00 -10.11
CA ILE A 180 -17.94 1.45 -10.54
C ILE A 180 -18.04 2.95 -10.22
N ALA A 181 -18.04 3.79 -11.25
CA ALA A 181 -18.30 5.22 -11.08
C ALA A 181 -19.78 5.51 -11.35
N ALA A 182 -20.37 6.36 -10.48
CA ALA A 182 -21.74 6.81 -10.61
C ALA A 182 -21.94 8.18 -9.97
N HIS A 183 -22.86 8.96 -10.53
CA HIS A 183 -23.20 10.30 -10.04
C HIS A 183 -24.02 10.23 -8.76
N GLU A 184 -23.60 10.95 -7.71
CA GLU A 184 -24.20 10.86 -6.38
C GLU A 184 -25.70 11.18 -6.33
N THR A 185 -26.14 12.14 -7.13
CA THR A 185 -27.55 12.56 -7.16
C THR A 185 -28.36 11.76 -8.17
N HIS A 186 -27.87 11.63 -9.42
CA HIS A 186 -28.64 11.01 -10.52
C HIS A 186 -28.74 9.51 -10.40
N PHE A 187 -27.68 8.84 -9.97
CA PHE A 187 -27.70 7.39 -9.70
C PHE A 187 -28.06 7.10 -8.24
N GLY A 188 -27.54 7.92 -7.33
CA GLY A 188 -27.68 7.78 -5.89
C GLY A 188 -26.46 7.14 -5.23
N LEU A 189 -25.89 7.85 -4.23
CA LEU A 189 -24.68 7.36 -3.53
C LEU A 189 -24.94 6.02 -2.82
N GLN A 190 -26.06 5.88 -2.10
CA GLN A 190 -26.38 4.62 -1.42
C GLN A 190 -26.60 3.49 -2.42
N ARG A 191 -27.27 3.75 -3.54
CA ARG A 191 -27.49 2.76 -4.60
C ARG A 191 -26.16 2.27 -5.20
N LEU A 192 -25.16 3.15 -5.34
CA LEU A 192 -23.81 2.76 -5.75
C LEU A 192 -23.17 1.83 -4.72
N TYR A 193 -23.27 2.12 -3.43
CA TYR A 193 -22.75 1.25 -2.38
C TYR A 193 -23.47 -0.10 -2.33
N ASP A 194 -24.77 -0.12 -2.47
CA ASP A 194 -25.58 -1.35 -2.50
C ASP A 194 -25.18 -2.21 -3.70
N LEU A 195 -25.01 -1.60 -4.87
CA LEU A 195 -24.50 -2.28 -6.07
C LEU A 195 -23.14 -2.92 -5.83
N CYS A 196 -22.18 -2.18 -5.31
CA CYS A 196 -20.86 -2.71 -4.98
C CYS A 196 -20.95 -3.86 -3.96
N THR A 197 -21.79 -3.74 -2.94
CA THR A 197 -22.01 -4.80 -1.93
C THR A 197 -22.55 -6.10 -2.56
N VAL A 198 -23.48 -5.99 -3.50
CA VAL A 198 -24.07 -7.16 -4.18
C VAL A 198 -23.08 -7.83 -5.14
N ILE A 199 -22.23 -7.05 -5.81
CA ILE A 199 -21.28 -7.57 -6.81
C ILE A 199 -19.97 -8.09 -6.19
N ALA A 200 -19.55 -7.53 -5.07
CA ALA A 200 -18.27 -7.86 -4.44
C ALA A 200 -18.08 -9.37 -4.18
N PRO A 201 -19.04 -10.14 -3.64
CA PRO A 201 -18.83 -11.56 -3.39
C PRO A 201 -18.46 -12.36 -4.66
N MET A 202 -19.12 -12.10 -5.78
CA MET A 202 -18.82 -12.75 -7.06
C MET A 202 -17.40 -12.43 -7.54
N LEU A 203 -17.00 -11.18 -7.46
CA LEU A 203 -15.67 -10.72 -7.88
C LEU A 203 -14.58 -11.24 -6.94
N HIS A 204 -14.85 -11.29 -5.64
CA HIS A 204 -13.94 -11.89 -4.67
C HIS A 204 -13.74 -13.40 -4.89
N GLU A 205 -14.78 -14.13 -5.32
CA GLU A 205 -14.68 -15.53 -5.71
C GLU A 205 -13.76 -15.71 -6.93
N MET A 206 -13.79 -14.76 -7.87
CA MET A 206 -12.86 -14.67 -9.00
C MET A 206 -11.45 -14.22 -8.59
N LYS A 207 -11.20 -13.86 -7.34
CA LYS A 207 -9.92 -13.30 -6.82
C LYS A 207 -9.61 -11.88 -7.33
N VAL A 208 -10.64 -11.09 -7.62
CA VAL A 208 -10.51 -9.65 -7.79
C VAL A 208 -10.34 -9.03 -6.40
N GLY A 209 -9.24 -8.35 -6.17
CA GLY A 209 -8.85 -7.88 -4.85
C GLY A 209 -9.77 -6.83 -4.25
N ARG A 210 -10.32 -5.93 -5.08
CA ARG A 210 -11.20 -4.85 -4.62
C ARG A 210 -12.30 -4.55 -5.63
N VAL A 211 -13.50 -4.30 -5.11
CA VAL A 211 -14.57 -3.57 -5.81
C VAL A 211 -14.61 -2.15 -5.26
N ILE A 212 -14.58 -1.15 -6.13
CA ILE A 212 -14.42 0.24 -5.70
C ILE A 212 -15.60 1.08 -6.17
N ALA A 213 -16.34 1.65 -5.23
CA ALA A 213 -17.31 2.69 -5.51
C ALA A 213 -16.58 4.03 -5.74
N ARG A 214 -16.80 4.63 -6.92
CA ARG A 214 -16.22 5.91 -7.35
C ARG A 214 -17.31 6.96 -7.58
N PRO A 215 -17.88 7.53 -6.52
CA PRO A 215 -18.89 8.55 -6.66
C PRO A 215 -18.31 9.84 -7.24
N PHE A 216 -19.13 10.53 -8.03
CA PHE A 216 -18.79 11.83 -8.62
C PHE A 216 -20.00 12.75 -8.66
N VAL A 217 -19.75 14.04 -8.84
CA VAL A 217 -20.73 15.12 -8.98
C VAL A 217 -20.36 16.03 -10.15
N GLY A 218 -21.21 16.98 -10.49
CA GLY A 218 -21.01 17.93 -11.57
C GLY A 218 -22.07 17.80 -12.66
N ASP A 219 -21.83 18.45 -13.77
CA ASP A 219 -22.69 18.44 -14.96
C ASP A 219 -21.87 18.70 -16.23
N HIS A 220 -22.56 18.73 -17.38
CA HIS A 220 -21.92 18.97 -18.67
C HIS A 220 -21.28 20.36 -18.77
N GLU A 221 -21.78 21.36 -18.04
CA GLU A 221 -21.27 22.74 -18.12
C GLU A 221 -20.07 22.96 -17.23
N THR A 222 -20.08 22.37 -16.02
CA THR A 222 -19.05 22.56 -14.99
C THR A 222 -17.98 21.45 -14.98
N GLY A 223 -18.21 20.36 -15.72
CA GLY A 223 -17.39 19.15 -15.71
C GLY A 223 -17.70 18.23 -14.52
N TRP A 224 -17.09 17.05 -14.53
CA TRP A 224 -17.33 16.00 -13.56
C TRP A 224 -16.20 15.90 -12.55
N THR A 225 -16.52 15.85 -11.25
CA THR A 225 -15.51 15.80 -10.17
C THR A 225 -15.79 14.65 -9.24
N ARG A 226 -14.78 13.83 -8.97
CA ARG A 226 -14.86 12.75 -7.96
C ARG A 226 -15.02 13.35 -6.58
N THR A 227 -15.85 12.71 -5.74
CA THR A 227 -16.04 13.12 -4.35
C THR A 227 -15.14 12.32 -3.41
N SER A 228 -15.08 12.75 -2.15
CA SER A 228 -14.42 12.03 -1.06
C SER A 228 -15.17 10.78 -0.59
N ASN A 229 -16.39 10.53 -1.08
CA ASN A 229 -17.26 9.41 -0.72
C ASN A 229 -16.86 8.08 -1.40
N ARG A 230 -15.59 7.95 -1.82
CA ARG A 230 -15.05 6.68 -2.29
C ARG A 230 -15.17 5.62 -1.20
N ARG A 231 -15.56 4.40 -1.61
CA ARG A 231 -15.58 3.24 -0.73
C ARG A 231 -15.01 2.03 -1.43
N ASP A 232 -14.05 1.37 -0.77
CA ASP A 232 -13.45 0.14 -1.24
C ASP A 232 -14.10 -1.05 -0.52
N PHE A 233 -14.46 -2.06 -1.30
CA PHE A 233 -14.96 -3.36 -0.84
C PHE A 233 -13.85 -4.36 -1.16
N ALA A 234 -12.92 -4.52 -0.21
CA ALA A 234 -11.78 -5.41 -0.37
C ALA A 234 -12.16 -6.86 -0.05
N ILE A 235 -11.48 -7.80 -0.70
CA ILE A 235 -11.54 -9.20 -0.32
C ILE A 235 -10.95 -9.35 1.09
N GLU A 236 -11.60 -10.16 1.91
CA GLU A 236 -11.13 -10.38 3.30
C GLU A 236 -10.00 -11.41 3.34
N PRO A 237 -9.03 -11.26 4.24
CA PRO A 237 -8.07 -12.30 4.54
C PRO A 237 -8.79 -13.64 4.84
N PRO A 238 -8.43 -14.75 4.19
CA PRO A 238 -9.17 -16.02 4.29
C PRO A 238 -8.95 -16.79 5.60
N ARG A 239 -8.04 -16.30 6.44
CA ARG A 239 -7.73 -16.85 7.77
C ARG A 239 -7.23 -15.74 8.69
N PRO A 240 -7.20 -15.98 10.02
CA PRO A 240 -6.72 -14.97 10.97
C PRO A 240 -5.32 -14.48 10.64
N ILE A 241 -5.13 -13.16 10.73
CA ILE A 241 -3.88 -12.43 10.56
C ILE A 241 -3.40 -11.87 11.91
N LEU A 242 -2.21 -11.29 11.94
CA LEU A 242 -1.59 -10.73 13.15
C LEU A 242 -2.57 -9.92 14.00
N THR A 243 -3.32 -8.99 13.39
CA THR A 243 -4.28 -8.12 14.09
C THR A 243 -5.37 -8.91 14.82
N ASN A 244 -5.85 -10.02 14.23
CA ASN A 244 -6.81 -10.91 14.90
C ASN A 244 -6.20 -11.59 16.12
N TYR A 245 -4.98 -12.12 16.02
CA TYR A 245 -4.29 -12.76 17.15
C TYR A 245 -4.05 -11.77 18.29
N LEU A 246 -3.59 -10.57 17.97
CA LEU A 246 -3.35 -9.51 18.94
C LEU A 246 -4.64 -9.06 19.63
N GLN A 247 -5.69 -8.76 18.89
CA GLN A 247 -6.99 -8.34 19.44
C GLN A 247 -7.60 -9.42 20.32
N ASN A 248 -7.56 -10.69 19.90
CA ASN A 248 -8.05 -11.82 20.68
C ASN A 248 -7.27 -12.03 22.00
N ALA A 249 -6.02 -11.59 22.05
CA ALA A 249 -5.19 -11.61 23.25
C ALA A 249 -5.35 -10.33 24.12
N GLY A 250 -6.25 -9.43 23.76
CA GLY A 250 -6.52 -8.19 24.51
C GLY A 250 -5.52 -7.07 24.23
N VAL A 251 -4.73 -7.16 23.15
CA VAL A 251 -3.90 -6.05 22.68
C VAL A 251 -4.81 -5.04 21.97
N HIS A 252 -4.72 -3.76 22.32
CA HIS A 252 -5.47 -2.69 21.66
C HIS A 252 -4.89 -2.42 20.26
N THR A 253 -5.62 -2.79 19.23
CA THR A 253 -5.16 -2.70 17.84
C THR A 253 -5.69 -1.44 17.16
N ARG A 254 -4.78 -0.69 16.54
CA ARG A 254 -5.09 0.58 15.89
C ARG A 254 -4.51 0.61 14.48
N ALA A 255 -5.26 1.18 13.55
CA ALA A 255 -4.86 1.39 12.18
C ALA A 255 -4.73 2.88 11.86
N ILE A 256 -3.73 3.20 11.04
CA ILE A 256 -3.50 4.55 10.49
C ILE A 256 -3.37 4.40 8.97
N GLY A 257 -4.04 5.28 8.21
CA GLY A 257 -4.06 5.24 6.75
C GLY A 257 -5.00 4.17 6.20
N LYS A 258 -4.57 3.46 5.16
CA LYS A 258 -5.39 2.46 4.45
C LYS A 258 -5.43 1.08 5.12
N ILE A 259 -4.75 0.86 6.22
CA ILE A 259 -4.66 -0.46 6.87
C ILE A 259 -6.04 -1.07 7.13
N GLY A 260 -6.98 -0.26 7.64
CA GLY A 260 -8.35 -0.73 7.88
C GLY A 260 -9.07 -1.22 6.62
N ASP A 261 -8.86 -0.57 5.49
CA ASP A 261 -9.44 -0.97 4.19
C ASP A 261 -8.72 -2.22 3.63
N ILE A 262 -7.40 -2.26 3.69
CA ILE A 262 -6.57 -3.37 3.17
C ILE A 262 -6.84 -4.67 3.92
N LEU A 263 -7.01 -4.60 5.24
CA LEU A 263 -7.27 -5.75 6.11
C LEU A 263 -8.77 -5.95 6.39
N SER A 264 -9.68 -5.23 5.71
CA SER A 264 -11.13 -5.32 5.89
C SER A 264 -11.55 -5.18 7.36
N MET A 265 -10.88 -4.30 8.12
CA MET A 265 -11.05 -4.08 9.56
C MET A 265 -10.84 -5.33 10.44
N GLN A 266 -10.25 -6.41 9.91
CA GLN A 266 -10.00 -7.64 10.65
C GLN A 266 -9.07 -7.42 11.83
N GLY A 267 -9.58 -7.63 13.06
CA GLY A 267 -8.80 -7.45 14.30
C GLY A 267 -8.37 -6.01 14.57
N ILE A 268 -9.10 -4.99 14.08
CA ILE A 268 -8.78 -3.57 14.25
C ILE A 268 -9.88 -2.87 15.05
N ASP A 269 -9.50 -2.22 16.16
CA ASP A 269 -10.42 -1.52 17.05
C ASP A 269 -10.74 -0.09 16.56
N GLN A 270 -9.72 0.60 16.01
CA GLN A 270 -9.82 2.01 15.60
C GLN A 270 -9.00 2.23 14.32
N CYS A 271 -9.49 3.12 13.45
CA CYS A 271 -8.81 3.50 12.22
C CYS A 271 -8.85 5.02 12.03
N VAL A 272 -7.69 5.63 11.77
CA VAL A 272 -7.54 7.05 11.40
C VAL A 272 -7.18 7.13 9.93
N LYS A 273 -7.89 7.99 9.17
CA LYS A 273 -7.66 8.22 7.73
C LYS A 273 -7.31 9.69 7.48
N GLY A 274 -6.58 9.95 6.44
CA GLY A 274 -6.16 11.30 6.02
C GLY A 274 -5.06 11.26 4.98
N ASP A 275 -4.48 12.43 4.70
CA ASP A 275 -3.22 12.59 3.99
C ASP A 275 -2.02 12.25 4.91
N ASP A 276 -0.83 12.11 4.35
CA ASP A 276 0.34 11.66 5.10
C ASP A 276 0.73 12.63 6.24
N GLU A 277 0.46 13.94 6.14
CA GLU A 277 0.67 14.88 7.26
C GLU A 277 -0.29 14.62 8.43
N THR A 278 -1.56 14.36 8.13
CA THR A 278 -2.57 13.94 9.12
C THR A 278 -2.21 12.60 9.76
N LEU A 279 -1.77 11.63 8.94
CA LEU A 279 -1.36 10.31 9.42
C LEU A 279 -0.10 10.36 10.30
N MET A 280 0.87 11.19 9.96
CA MET A 280 2.06 11.40 10.78
C MET A 280 1.73 12.04 12.12
N THR A 281 0.80 13.00 12.14
CA THR A 281 0.28 13.58 13.37
C THR A 281 -0.40 12.51 14.24
N ALA A 282 -1.26 11.69 13.65
CA ALA A 282 -1.92 10.59 14.35
C ALA A 282 -0.94 9.55 14.89
N LEU A 283 0.13 9.22 14.14
CA LEU A 283 1.19 8.33 14.61
C LEU A 283 1.91 8.93 15.82
N GLY A 284 2.24 10.22 15.76
CA GLY A 284 2.81 10.95 16.89
C GLY A 284 1.91 10.93 18.14
N ASP A 285 0.62 11.17 17.96
CA ASP A 285 -0.35 11.11 19.05
C ASP A 285 -0.47 9.70 19.64
N HIS A 286 -0.39 8.64 18.81
CA HIS A 286 -0.37 7.27 19.30
C HIS A 286 0.91 6.96 20.10
N VAL A 287 2.08 7.46 19.66
CA VAL A 287 3.32 7.30 20.42
C VAL A 287 3.22 8.01 21.78
N ASP A 288 2.61 9.18 21.85
CA ASP A 288 2.46 9.91 23.11
C ASP A 288 1.40 9.31 24.05
N ASN A 289 0.24 8.92 23.51
CA ASN A 289 -0.99 8.70 24.26
C ASN A 289 -1.58 7.29 24.19
N ALA A 290 -1.10 6.39 23.30
CA ALA A 290 -1.64 5.04 23.22
C ALA A 290 -1.45 4.30 24.57
N PRO A 291 -2.44 3.50 25.01
CA PRO A 291 -2.31 2.72 26.24
C PRO A 291 -1.20 1.69 26.12
N ASP A 292 -0.71 1.24 27.26
CA ASP A 292 0.15 0.07 27.28
C ASP A 292 -0.61 -1.13 26.69
N HIS A 293 0.15 -2.11 26.21
CA HIS A 293 -0.39 -3.29 25.56
C HIS A 293 -1.21 -2.93 24.31
N SER A 294 -0.62 -2.08 23.43
CA SER A 294 -1.23 -1.65 22.18
C SER A 294 -0.32 -1.85 20.97
N PHE A 295 -0.95 -2.10 19.84
CA PHE A 295 -0.33 -2.22 18.52
C PHE A 295 -0.89 -1.17 17.57
N THR A 296 -0.02 -0.45 16.88
CA THR A 296 -0.40 0.51 15.84
C THR A 296 0.18 0.04 14.50
N PHE A 297 -0.67 -0.16 13.51
CA PHE A 297 -0.30 -0.48 12.14
C PHE A 297 -0.60 0.71 11.25
N ALA A 298 0.42 1.33 10.66
CA ALA A 298 0.32 2.55 9.86
C ALA A 298 0.77 2.32 8.42
N ASN A 299 0.09 2.97 7.45
CA ASN A 299 0.45 2.98 6.05
C ASN A 299 0.47 4.43 5.54
N PHE A 300 1.62 4.88 5.04
CA PHE A 300 1.84 6.17 4.39
C PHE A 300 1.85 5.97 2.88
N VAL A 301 0.73 6.30 2.24
CA VAL A 301 0.43 5.87 0.87
C VAL A 301 0.84 6.87 -0.21
N GLU A 302 1.21 8.11 0.16
CA GLU A 302 1.49 9.15 -0.84
C GLU A 302 2.76 8.89 -1.64
N PHE A 303 3.73 8.18 -1.09
CA PHE A 303 4.90 7.70 -1.82
C PHE A 303 4.51 6.98 -3.11
N ASP A 304 3.56 6.05 -3.00
CA ASP A 304 3.04 5.29 -4.12
C ASP A 304 2.11 6.13 -5.00
N SER A 305 1.01 6.63 -4.40
CA SER A 305 -0.11 7.19 -5.15
C SER A 305 0.16 8.55 -5.78
N LEU A 306 1.01 9.38 -5.17
CA LEU A 306 1.33 10.71 -5.69
C LEU A 306 2.62 10.73 -6.51
N TYR A 307 3.59 9.86 -6.21
CA TYR A 307 4.91 9.94 -6.80
C TYR A 307 5.32 8.68 -7.59
N GLY A 308 5.17 7.49 -7.02
CA GLY A 308 5.55 6.22 -7.65
C GLY A 308 4.84 5.99 -8.99
N HIS A 309 3.53 5.91 -8.98
CA HIS A 309 2.70 5.74 -10.19
C HIS A 309 2.81 6.88 -11.19
N ARG A 310 3.23 8.07 -10.76
CA ARG A 310 3.40 9.24 -11.63
C ARG A 310 4.82 9.40 -12.17
N ARG A 311 5.72 8.51 -11.75
CA ARG A 311 7.16 8.59 -12.10
C ARG A 311 7.77 9.95 -11.74
N ASP A 312 7.28 10.54 -10.63
CA ASP A 312 7.80 11.80 -10.10
C ASP A 312 8.95 11.55 -9.12
N VAL A 313 10.15 11.44 -9.66
CA VAL A 313 11.38 11.19 -8.90
C VAL A 313 11.65 12.29 -7.88
N SER A 314 11.42 13.55 -8.26
CA SER A 314 11.67 14.71 -7.36
C SER A 314 10.67 14.74 -6.21
N GLY A 315 9.38 14.55 -6.50
CA GLY A 315 8.34 14.48 -5.48
C GLY A 315 8.56 13.32 -4.52
N TYR A 316 8.95 12.14 -5.04
CA TYR A 316 9.26 10.97 -4.20
C TYR A 316 10.45 11.26 -3.27
N ALA A 317 11.53 11.86 -3.78
CA ALA A 317 12.68 12.25 -2.97
C ALA A 317 12.30 13.27 -1.87
N CYS A 318 11.48 14.28 -2.21
CA CYS A 318 10.95 15.23 -1.22
C CYS A 318 10.13 14.54 -0.13
N ALA A 319 9.26 13.59 -0.52
CA ALA A 319 8.44 12.84 0.42
C ALA A 319 9.29 11.98 1.37
N LEU A 320 10.34 11.32 0.86
CA LEU A 320 11.28 10.55 1.69
C LEU A 320 12.01 11.46 2.70
N GLU A 321 12.50 12.62 2.28
CA GLU A 321 13.18 13.58 3.16
C GLU A 321 12.22 14.16 4.22
N TRP A 322 11.00 14.48 3.83
CA TRP A 322 9.94 14.89 4.75
C TRP A 322 9.63 13.79 5.78
N PHE A 323 9.43 12.56 5.32
CA PHE A 323 9.14 11.42 6.20
C PHE A 323 10.30 11.17 7.17
N ASP A 324 11.54 11.15 6.68
CA ASP A 324 12.74 10.93 7.49
C ASP A 324 12.84 11.91 8.66
N GLN A 325 12.58 13.18 8.37
CA GLN A 325 12.59 14.24 9.41
C GLN A 325 11.47 14.03 10.43
N LYS A 326 10.24 13.78 9.97
CA LYS A 326 9.08 13.64 10.83
C LYS A 326 9.15 12.38 11.68
N ILE A 327 9.50 11.24 11.08
CA ILE A 327 9.60 9.97 11.80
C ILE A 327 10.73 9.99 12.83
N GLY A 328 11.82 10.73 12.57
CA GLY A 328 12.89 10.92 13.53
C GLY A 328 12.40 11.58 14.84
N ASN A 329 11.50 12.56 14.71
CA ASN A 329 10.88 13.23 15.86
C ASN A 329 9.90 12.31 16.60
N VAL A 330 9.23 11.41 15.90
CA VAL A 330 8.32 10.41 16.50
C VAL A 330 9.12 9.35 17.25
N ILE A 331 10.18 8.80 16.65
CA ILE A 331 11.07 7.80 17.26
C ILE A 331 11.71 8.32 18.54
N ALA A 332 12.11 9.60 18.58
CA ALA A 332 12.73 10.20 19.75
C ALA A 332 11.82 10.23 21.01
N ARG A 333 10.51 9.99 20.84
CA ARG A 333 9.48 9.97 21.90
C ARG A 333 9.07 8.56 22.32
N LEU A 334 9.64 7.52 21.71
CA LEU A 334 9.38 6.13 22.10
C LEU A 334 9.81 5.91 23.55
N ARG A 335 9.00 5.15 24.27
CA ARG A 335 9.35 4.69 25.64
C ARG A 335 10.40 3.57 25.57
N PRO A 336 11.15 3.31 26.66
CA PRO A 336 12.20 2.30 26.66
C PRO A 336 11.73 0.89 26.25
N ASP A 337 10.45 0.55 26.52
CA ASP A 337 9.85 -0.75 26.22
C ASP A 337 9.01 -0.76 24.94
N ASP A 338 9.09 0.27 24.13
CA ASP A 338 8.42 0.33 22.83
C ASP A 338 9.32 -0.20 21.73
N VAL A 339 8.70 -0.77 20.70
CA VAL A 339 9.37 -1.13 19.45
C VAL A 339 8.63 -0.48 18.26
N MET A 340 9.40 0.09 17.33
CA MET A 340 8.87 0.59 16.07
C MET A 340 9.61 -0.07 14.90
N ILE A 341 8.86 -0.67 14.00
CA ILE A 341 9.35 -1.30 12.77
C ILE A 341 8.92 -0.43 11.59
N LEU A 342 9.89 0.10 10.85
CA LEU A 342 9.66 0.79 9.59
C LEU A 342 9.93 -0.18 8.44
N THR A 343 8.99 -0.32 7.51
CA THR A 343 9.10 -1.21 6.37
C THR A 343 8.36 -0.65 5.15
N ALA A 344 8.25 -1.41 4.09
CA ALA A 344 7.39 -1.16 2.94
C ALA A 344 6.65 -2.45 2.57
N ASP A 345 5.70 -2.36 1.67
CA ASP A 345 4.87 -3.47 1.21
C ASP A 345 5.27 -4.00 -0.18
N HIS A 346 5.87 -3.16 -1.01
CA HIS A 346 6.44 -3.47 -2.34
C HIS A 346 7.41 -2.36 -2.78
N GLY A 347 7.86 -2.38 -4.03
CA GLY A 347 8.55 -1.28 -4.69
C GLY A 347 7.65 -0.53 -5.68
N ASN A 348 8.01 0.69 -6.02
CA ASN A 348 7.45 1.45 -7.14
C ASN A 348 8.48 2.47 -7.60
N ASP A 349 9.52 1.98 -8.27
CA ASP A 349 10.66 2.78 -8.71
C ASP A 349 10.23 3.87 -9.70
N PRO A 350 10.28 5.17 -9.32
CA PRO A 350 9.82 6.24 -10.19
C PRO A 350 10.74 6.49 -11.39
N THR A 351 11.89 5.84 -11.43
CA THR A 351 12.80 5.87 -12.60
C THR A 351 12.54 4.72 -13.57
N TRP A 352 11.68 3.74 -13.18
CA TRP A 352 11.41 2.55 -13.97
C TRP A 352 10.41 2.85 -15.09
N ILE A 353 10.39 1.97 -16.09
CA ILE A 353 9.42 2.05 -17.19
C ILE A 353 7.99 1.76 -16.71
N GLY A 354 7.00 2.23 -17.45
CA GLY A 354 5.59 2.01 -17.13
C GLY A 354 5.13 2.83 -15.92
N THR A 355 4.06 2.41 -15.29
CA THR A 355 3.44 3.10 -14.13
C THR A 355 3.02 2.13 -13.04
N ASP A 356 3.34 0.84 -13.18
CA ASP A 356 3.01 -0.20 -12.22
C ASP A 356 4.08 -0.31 -11.12
N HIS A 357 3.72 -1.00 -10.03
CA HIS A 357 4.66 -1.35 -8.96
C HIS A 357 5.85 -2.16 -9.49
N THR A 358 6.92 -2.21 -8.71
CA THR A 358 8.11 -3.01 -9.02
C THR A 358 8.34 -4.09 -7.97
N ARG A 359 8.74 -5.30 -8.42
CA ARG A 359 8.97 -6.45 -7.55
C ARG A 359 10.32 -6.33 -6.86
N GLU A 360 10.31 -5.82 -5.65
CA GLU A 360 11.50 -5.51 -4.86
C GLU A 360 11.46 -6.14 -3.47
N ARG A 361 12.63 -6.34 -2.87
CA ARG A 361 12.75 -6.43 -1.43
C ARG A 361 12.44 -5.08 -0.79
N VAL A 362 12.06 -5.11 0.48
CA VAL A 362 11.77 -3.90 1.25
C VAL A 362 12.64 -3.82 2.49
N PRO A 363 12.90 -2.60 3.02
CA PRO A 363 13.64 -2.44 4.27
C PRO A 363 12.82 -2.91 5.46
N VAL A 364 13.48 -3.42 6.49
CA VAL A 364 12.92 -3.61 7.84
C VAL A 364 13.88 -2.96 8.81
N LEU A 365 13.53 -1.78 9.31
CA LEU A 365 14.36 -0.96 10.19
C LEU A 365 13.70 -0.89 11.56
N ILE A 366 14.42 -1.25 12.63
CA ILE A 366 13.81 -1.42 13.95
C ILE A 366 14.41 -0.47 14.96
N ALA A 367 13.59 0.44 15.49
CA ALA A 367 13.91 1.29 16.63
C ALA A 367 13.39 0.66 17.93
N GLY A 368 14.12 0.85 19.02
CA GLY A 368 13.78 0.29 20.34
C GLY A 368 14.31 -1.13 20.59
N ALA A 369 15.00 -1.74 19.63
CA ALA A 369 15.63 -3.05 19.76
C ALA A 369 17.14 -2.95 20.00
N LYS A 370 17.74 -4.04 20.50
CA LYS A 370 19.21 -4.11 20.61
C LYS A 370 19.82 -4.27 19.22
N PRO A 371 21.01 -3.67 18.98
CA PRO A 371 21.68 -3.76 17.68
C PRO A 371 21.82 -5.18 17.16
N LYS A 372 21.40 -5.42 15.91
CA LYS A 372 21.45 -6.73 15.26
C LYS A 372 21.42 -6.62 13.74
N ASP A 373 22.42 -7.17 13.08
CA ASP A 373 22.42 -7.37 11.64
C ASP A 373 21.65 -8.66 11.33
N ILE A 374 20.38 -8.54 10.94
CA ILE A 374 19.51 -9.70 10.75
C ILE A 374 19.70 -10.32 9.37
N GLY A 375 20.05 -9.51 8.37
CA GLY A 375 20.24 -9.94 6.99
C GLY A 375 18.95 -10.00 6.18
N VAL A 376 18.70 -11.09 5.46
CA VAL A 376 17.51 -11.24 4.60
C VAL A 376 16.48 -12.13 5.30
N ILE A 377 15.22 -11.67 5.31
CA ILE A 377 14.07 -12.33 5.98
C ILE A 377 12.87 -12.41 5.01
N GLY A 378 11.78 -13.06 5.45
CA GLY A 378 10.48 -12.98 4.80
C GLY A 378 9.61 -11.87 5.39
N PHE A 379 8.64 -11.36 4.65
CA PHE A 379 7.67 -10.36 5.16
C PHE A 379 6.94 -10.87 6.41
N HIS A 380 6.51 -12.11 6.40
CA HIS A 380 5.78 -12.76 7.49
C HIS A 380 6.58 -12.84 8.81
N ASP A 381 7.92 -12.73 8.76
CA ASP A 381 8.76 -12.69 9.96
C ASP A 381 8.47 -11.45 10.82
N VAL A 382 7.99 -10.36 10.20
CA VAL A 382 7.56 -9.15 10.92
C VAL A 382 6.37 -9.43 11.82
N ALA A 383 5.35 -10.14 11.31
CA ALA A 383 4.18 -10.53 12.12
C ALA A 383 4.56 -11.44 13.29
N ALA A 384 5.37 -12.46 13.02
CA ALA A 384 5.83 -13.40 14.07
C ALA A 384 6.64 -12.67 15.16
N THR A 385 7.43 -11.68 14.78
CA THR A 385 8.20 -10.86 15.71
C THR A 385 7.30 -10.00 16.61
N ILE A 386 6.29 -9.36 16.04
CA ILE A 386 5.33 -8.53 16.79
C ILE A 386 4.49 -9.41 17.73
N ALA A 387 4.03 -10.56 17.26
CA ALA A 387 3.28 -11.51 18.10
C ALA A 387 4.13 -11.99 19.32
N GLN A 388 5.41 -12.34 19.08
CA GLN A 388 6.33 -12.72 20.16
C GLN A 388 6.64 -11.55 21.10
N PHE A 389 6.74 -10.32 20.60
CA PHE A 389 6.93 -9.13 21.43
C PHE A 389 5.82 -8.96 22.46
N PHE A 390 4.57 -9.30 22.13
CA PHE A 390 3.43 -9.29 23.05
C PHE A 390 3.21 -10.60 23.81
N ASP A 391 4.05 -11.61 23.60
CA ASP A 391 3.90 -12.98 24.13
C ASP A 391 2.54 -13.62 23.77
N VAL A 392 2.07 -13.36 22.55
CA VAL A 392 0.79 -13.85 22.05
C VAL A 392 0.99 -15.17 21.29
N PRO A 393 0.19 -16.22 21.58
CA PRO A 393 0.19 -17.44 20.79
C PRO A 393 -0.13 -17.14 19.33
N TYR A 394 0.83 -17.41 18.44
CA TYR A 394 0.74 -17.09 17.04
C TYR A 394 0.88 -18.35 16.19
N HIS A 395 -0.10 -18.57 15.30
CA HIS A 395 -0.15 -19.75 14.41
C HIS A 395 -0.05 -19.34 12.92
N GLY A 396 0.33 -18.10 12.65
CA GLY A 396 0.64 -17.63 11.29
C GLY A 396 2.02 -18.08 10.81
N GLU A 397 2.40 -17.61 9.64
CA GLU A 397 3.72 -17.88 9.07
C GLU A 397 4.79 -16.99 9.72
N GLY A 398 6.07 -17.39 9.56
CA GLY A 398 7.21 -16.60 9.99
C GLY A 398 7.85 -17.05 11.30
N LYS A 399 8.96 -16.39 11.60
CA LYS A 399 9.76 -16.62 12.82
C LYS A 399 10.12 -15.28 13.45
N ASN A 400 10.29 -15.27 14.77
CA ASN A 400 10.82 -14.09 15.47
C ASN A 400 12.28 -13.81 15.02
N ILE A 401 12.57 -12.54 14.75
CA ILE A 401 13.88 -12.06 14.28
C ILE A 401 14.64 -11.26 15.36
N LEU A 402 14.05 -10.90 16.48
CA LEU A 402 14.64 -10.15 17.60
C LEU A 402 15.17 -11.05 18.73
#